data_89bebfa410f36c87cc3377d7d41ca573
#
_entry.id   89bebfa410f36c87cc3377d7d41ca573
#
_cell.length_a   1.000
_cell.length_b   1.000
_cell.length_c   1.000
_cell.angle_alpha   90.00
_cell.angle_beta   90.00
_cell.angle_gamma   90.00
#
_symmetry.space_group_name_H-M   'P 1'
#
loop_
_entity.id
_entity.type
_entity.pdbx_description
1 polymer ?
#
loop_
_entity_poly.entity_id
_entity_poly.type
_entity_poly.pdbx_seq_one_letter_code
_entity_poly.pdbx_strand_id
1 'polypeptide(L)'
;MTEPTLAKTYDPKSIEANWYETWLDSGHFACAPDSKATPYTIMMPPPNVTGSLHMGHALTFTLQDLLIRYHRMAGRDTLWQPGTDHAGIATQMVVERQLAAQNIARRDLGRDAFIEKIWEWKAESGGMIHKQLRRLGASADWQRERFTMDDGLSAAVIKTFVQMHREGLIYRDKRLVNWDPKLMTAISDLEVEQIEQKSSMWHLKYKIEGTENEYISIATTRPETMLGDGAVAVNPDDERYQHLIGKMAILPLSNRPIPIVADEYAKMDKGSGAVKITPAHDFNDFEVGRRHGLPLINLMTATASMESIPEIPEKYQGLDRYDARRQILADLDAQGLVEREEIVENVVPHGDRSGVVIEPWVMDQWYVNAEELAKPAIKAVEEGRTKFVPERWNKTYFEWMRNIQPWCISRQLWWGHRIPAWYGPDGQVFVEANEADAIDAAAKHYGKTVPLTRDEDVLDTWFSSGLWPFSTLGWPDQTAELKRYYPGDVLVTGFDIIFFWVARMMMMGMHFMDGEVPFREVYIHALVRDEKGQKMSKSKGNVLDPLELIDQYGADSLRFTLAAMAAQGRDIKMSTTRLEGYRNFTTKIWNACRFL
;
A
#
# COMPACT_ATOMS: atom_id res chain seq x y z
N MET A 1 26.95 54.80 13.82
CA MET A 1 26.09 53.60 13.66
C MET A 1 26.78 52.48 14.39
N THR A 2 26.26 52.04 15.52
CA THR A 2 26.78 50.89 16.25
C THR A 2 26.55 49.66 15.35
N GLU A 3 27.63 48.94 15.03
CA GLU A 3 27.53 47.68 14.32
C GLU A 3 26.54 46.78 15.05
N PRO A 4 25.66 46.07 14.31
CA PRO A 4 24.70 45.18 14.94
C PRO A 4 25.45 43.99 15.56
N THR A 5 25.71 44.09 16.87
CA THR A 5 26.31 42.98 17.62
C THR A 5 25.29 41.87 17.83
N LEU A 6 25.69 40.61 17.54
CA LEU A 6 24.88 39.44 17.81
C LEU A 6 24.44 39.39 19.29
N ALA A 7 23.19 38.98 19.52
CA ALA A 7 22.65 38.80 20.87
C ALA A 7 23.54 37.88 21.72
N LYS A 8 23.56 38.09 23.04
CA LYS A 8 24.40 37.32 23.96
C LYS A 8 24.06 35.81 23.97
N THR A 9 22.83 35.49 23.73
CA THR A 9 22.33 34.11 23.69
C THR A 9 21.70 33.81 22.32
N TYR A 10 21.93 32.60 21.83
CA TYR A 10 21.26 32.08 20.67
C TYR A 10 19.78 31.79 21.02
N ASP A 11 18.86 32.46 20.34
CA ASP A 11 17.43 32.21 20.45
C ASP A 11 16.88 31.69 19.10
N PRO A 12 16.71 30.38 18.94
CA PRO A 12 16.28 29.80 17.67
C PRO A 12 14.91 30.29 17.23
N LYS A 13 13.98 30.57 18.17
CA LYS A 13 12.60 30.96 17.83
C LYS A 13 12.52 32.25 17.03
N SER A 14 13.28 33.26 17.44
CA SER A 14 13.30 34.58 16.77
C SER A 14 14.11 34.54 15.46
N ILE A 15 15.15 33.72 15.40
CA ILE A 15 16.10 33.70 14.28
C ILE A 15 15.55 32.82 13.13
N GLU A 16 15.13 31.60 13.42
CA GLU A 16 14.71 30.61 12.43
C GLU A 16 13.50 31.10 11.61
N ALA A 17 12.48 31.66 12.25
CA ALA A 17 11.31 32.18 11.59
C ALA A 17 11.64 33.33 10.63
N ASN A 18 12.42 34.33 11.10
CA ASN A 18 12.79 35.49 10.30
C ASN A 18 13.62 35.13 9.07
N TRP A 19 14.60 34.20 9.23
CA TRP A 19 15.42 33.77 8.11
C TRP A 19 14.65 32.94 7.11
N TYR A 20 13.75 32.09 7.55
CA TYR A 20 12.95 31.28 6.65
C TYR A 20 12.07 32.15 5.75
N GLU A 21 11.34 33.13 6.32
CA GLU A 21 10.55 34.09 5.55
C GLU A 21 11.42 34.92 4.59
N THR A 22 12.60 35.38 5.05
CA THR A 22 13.54 36.11 4.19
C THR A 22 13.97 35.29 2.97
N TRP A 23 14.28 34.00 3.13
CA TRP A 23 14.66 33.14 2.02
C TRP A 23 13.50 32.86 1.07
N LEU A 24 12.30 32.68 1.62
CA LEU A 24 11.08 32.44 0.85
C LEU A 24 10.74 33.67 -0.01
N ASP A 25 10.70 34.85 0.60
CA ASP A 25 10.41 36.13 -0.08
C ASP A 25 11.46 36.49 -1.14
N SER A 26 12.70 36.10 -0.93
CA SER A 26 13.79 36.31 -1.88
C SER A 26 13.79 35.31 -3.04
N GLY A 27 12.87 34.35 -3.06
CA GLY A 27 12.75 33.35 -4.13
C GLY A 27 13.92 32.32 -4.17
N HIS A 28 14.70 32.19 -3.10
CA HIS A 28 15.88 31.32 -3.08
C HIS A 28 15.56 29.82 -3.20
N PHE A 29 14.30 29.42 -3.04
CA PHE A 29 13.91 28.01 -3.14
C PHE A 29 13.44 27.60 -4.54
N ALA A 30 13.16 28.59 -5.41
CA ALA A 30 12.69 28.35 -6.75
C ALA A 30 13.77 27.78 -7.66
N CYS A 31 13.38 26.80 -8.49
CA CYS A 31 14.21 26.33 -9.60
C CYS A 31 14.12 27.30 -10.80
N ALA A 32 15.06 27.20 -11.72
CA ALA A 32 15.12 28.04 -12.91
C ALA A 32 15.28 27.17 -14.17
N PRO A 33 14.17 26.77 -14.84
CA PRO A 33 14.23 25.90 -16.01
C PRO A 33 15.10 26.41 -17.17
N ASP A 34 15.27 27.72 -17.28
CA ASP A 34 16.12 28.37 -18.29
C ASP A 34 17.58 28.57 -17.86
N SER A 35 17.94 28.16 -16.64
CA SER A 35 19.30 28.31 -16.11
C SER A 35 20.32 27.52 -16.93
N LYS A 36 21.55 28.06 -17.02
CA LYS A 36 22.70 27.35 -17.61
C LYS A 36 23.44 26.49 -16.58
N ALA A 37 23.13 26.64 -15.29
CA ALA A 37 23.72 25.83 -14.22
C ALA A 37 23.27 24.37 -14.33
N THR A 38 24.12 23.43 -13.93
CA THR A 38 23.77 22.01 -13.93
C THR A 38 22.59 21.76 -12.99
N PRO A 39 21.50 21.07 -13.42
CA PRO A 39 20.38 20.78 -12.56
C PRO A 39 20.75 19.79 -11.46
N TYR A 40 20.03 19.85 -10.34
CA TYR A 40 20.03 18.84 -9.28
C TYR A 40 18.61 18.68 -8.74
N THR A 41 18.06 17.49 -8.86
CA THR A 41 16.64 17.25 -8.62
C THR A 41 16.40 16.18 -7.56
N ILE A 42 15.56 16.49 -6.59
CA ILE A 42 15.01 15.55 -5.62
C ILE A 42 13.48 15.61 -5.66
N MET A 43 12.83 14.45 -5.81
CA MET A 43 11.40 14.32 -5.61
C MET A 43 11.12 14.08 -4.12
N MET A 44 10.33 14.94 -3.49
CA MET A 44 9.87 14.75 -2.13
C MET A 44 8.91 13.55 -2.09
N PRO A 45 9.10 12.55 -1.21
CA PRO A 45 8.04 11.58 -0.94
C PRO A 45 6.80 12.32 -0.46
N PRO A 46 5.69 12.29 -1.20
CA PRO A 46 4.53 13.09 -0.85
C PRO A 46 3.89 12.58 0.45
N PRO A 47 3.85 13.36 1.54
CA PRO A 47 3.18 12.93 2.75
C PRO A 47 1.69 12.69 2.52
N ASN A 48 1.18 11.64 3.17
CA ASN A 48 -0.25 11.34 3.18
C ASN A 48 -1.04 12.44 3.90
N VAL A 49 -2.17 12.87 3.32
CA VAL A 49 -3.06 13.86 3.96
C VAL A 49 -3.89 13.25 5.11
N THR A 50 -3.25 12.48 5.98
CA THR A 50 -3.90 11.73 7.08
C THR A 50 -3.67 12.34 8.46
N GLY A 51 -2.91 13.42 8.56
CA GLY A 51 -2.63 14.11 9.82
C GLY A 51 -1.27 14.79 9.86
N SER A 52 -0.64 14.79 11.02
CA SER A 52 0.64 15.45 11.26
C SER A 52 1.84 14.60 10.86
N LEU A 53 2.95 15.26 10.53
CA LEU A 53 4.25 14.62 10.29
C LEU A 53 4.79 13.97 11.57
N HIS A 54 5.55 12.90 11.40
CA HIS A 54 6.25 12.19 12.48
C HIS A 54 7.78 12.24 12.28
N MET A 55 8.54 11.71 13.24
CA MET A 55 10.01 11.75 13.23
C MET A 55 10.65 11.09 12.00
N GLY A 56 10.00 10.08 11.40
CA GLY A 56 10.45 9.49 10.12
C GLY A 56 10.43 10.51 8.98
N HIS A 57 9.35 11.28 8.86
CA HIS A 57 9.27 12.39 7.91
C HIS A 57 10.35 13.46 8.18
N ALA A 58 10.53 13.84 9.46
CA ALA A 58 11.56 14.81 9.82
C ALA A 58 12.97 14.35 9.39
N LEU A 59 13.28 13.07 9.52
CA LEU A 59 14.56 12.50 9.04
C LEU A 59 14.67 12.59 7.52
N THR A 60 13.68 12.04 6.80
CA THR A 60 13.69 12.02 5.32
C THR A 60 13.86 13.41 4.75
N PHE A 61 13.07 14.37 5.21
CA PHE A 61 13.09 15.74 4.68
C PHE A 61 14.35 16.51 5.12
N THR A 62 14.88 16.24 6.31
CA THR A 62 16.17 16.83 6.72
C THR A 62 17.31 16.37 5.81
N LEU A 63 17.36 15.09 5.46
CA LEU A 63 18.39 14.55 4.57
C LEU A 63 18.26 15.11 3.14
N GLN A 64 17.06 15.19 2.62
CA GLN A 64 16.79 15.78 1.31
C GLN A 64 17.17 17.26 1.27
N ASP A 65 16.74 18.03 2.26
CA ASP A 65 17.04 19.46 2.34
C ASP A 65 18.54 19.74 2.50
N LEU A 66 19.25 18.89 3.22
CA LEU A 66 20.70 18.97 3.34
C LEU A 66 21.38 18.83 1.98
N LEU A 67 20.98 17.86 1.17
CA LEU A 67 21.51 17.66 -0.18
C LEU A 67 21.13 18.83 -1.10
N ILE A 68 19.89 19.30 -1.05
CA ILE A 68 19.42 20.45 -1.83
C ILE A 68 20.21 21.71 -1.50
N ARG A 69 20.38 22.03 -0.20
CA ARG A 69 21.16 23.20 0.24
C ARG A 69 22.62 23.09 -0.18
N TYR A 70 23.22 21.91 -0.03
CA TYR A 70 24.59 21.68 -0.46
C TYR A 70 24.78 21.97 -1.94
N HIS A 71 23.95 21.41 -2.79
CA HIS A 71 24.04 21.59 -4.23
C HIS A 71 23.67 23.02 -4.68
N ARG A 72 22.74 23.68 -4.01
CA ARG A 72 22.42 25.09 -4.22
C ARG A 72 23.63 25.98 -3.90
N MET A 73 24.30 25.75 -2.77
CA MET A 73 25.53 26.47 -2.38
C MET A 73 26.69 26.17 -3.35
N ALA A 74 26.71 24.99 -3.98
CA ALA A 74 27.69 24.63 -5.00
C ALA A 74 27.35 25.23 -6.39
N GLY A 75 26.34 26.08 -6.51
CA GLY A 75 25.96 26.79 -7.73
C GLY A 75 25.15 25.99 -8.72
N ARG A 76 24.52 24.87 -8.30
CA ARG A 76 23.59 24.13 -9.14
C ARG A 76 22.19 24.75 -9.14
N ASP A 77 21.46 24.55 -10.23
CA ASP A 77 20.04 24.83 -10.30
C ASP A 77 19.27 23.67 -9.65
N THR A 78 18.76 23.91 -8.45
CA THR A 78 18.16 22.85 -7.65
C THR A 78 16.64 22.85 -7.72
N LEU A 79 16.04 21.69 -7.96
CA LEU A 79 14.63 21.44 -7.76
C LEU A 79 14.41 20.43 -6.64
N TRP A 80 13.81 20.86 -5.55
CA TRP A 80 13.20 19.97 -4.57
C TRP A 80 11.68 20.06 -4.77
N GLN A 81 11.11 19.05 -5.47
CA GLN A 81 9.70 19.03 -5.85
C GLN A 81 8.84 18.61 -4.66
N PRO A 82 8.04 19.51 -4.08
CA PRO A 82 7.13 19.18 -2.98
C PRO A 82 5.79 18.68 -3.48
N GLY A 83 5.03 18.06 -2.56
CA GLY A 83 3.62 17.72 -2.75
C GLY A 83 3.07 16.84 -1.65
N THR A 84 1.82 16.41 -1.81
CA THR A 84 1.10 15.56 -0.86
C THR A 84 0.36 14.44 -1.60
N ASP A 85 0.17 13.32 -0.90
CA ASP A 85 -0.55 12.16 -1.42
C ASP A 85 -1.97 12.09 -0.87
N HIS A 86 -2.93 11.73 -1.74
CA HIS A 86 -4.33 11.56 -1.37
C HIS A 86 -4.58 10.37 -0.45
N ALA A 87 -3.67 9.37 -0.46
CA ALA A 87 -3.67 8.22 0.46
C ALA A 87 -5.04 7.53 0.60
N GLY A 88 -5.56 6.99 -0.50
CA GLY A 88 -6.93 6.49 -0.66
C GLY A 88 -7.57 5.87 0.58
N ILE A 89 -7.13 4.67 0.98
CA ILE A 89 -7.67 3.93 2.13
C ILE A 89 -7.52 4.76 3.43
N ALA A 90 -6.32 5.28 3.67
CA ALA A 90 -5.99 5.90 4.96
C ALA A 90 -6.78 7.20 5.18
N THR A 91 -6.90 8.05 4.16
CA THR A 91 -7.65 9.32 4.24
C THR A 91 -9.14 9.05 4.36
N GLN A 92 -9.68 8.11 3.58
CA GLN A 92 -11.08 7.72 3.69
C GLN A 92 -11.41 7.24 5.11
N MET A 93 -10.57 6.39 5.71
CA MET A 93 -10.75 5.92 7.09
C MET A 93 -10.73 7.05 8.12
N VAL A 94 -9.90 8.07 7.95
CA VAL A 94 -9.87 9.22 8.86
C VAL A 94 -11.21 9.94 8.87
N VAL A 95 -11.73 10.24 7.67
CA VAL A 95 -13.01 10.94 7.52
C VAL A 95 -14.19 10.07 7.97
N GLU A 96 -14.19 8.77 7.67
CA GLU A 96 -15.20 7.83 8.17
C GLU A 96 -15.25 7.80 9.71
N ARG A 97 -14.10 7.82 10.39
CA ARG A 97 -14.04 7.89 11.86
C ARG A 97 -14.61 9.20 12.40
N GLN A 98 -14.31 10.31 11.74
CA GLN A 98 -14.86 11.63 12.14
C GLN A 98 -16.39 11.67 11.99
N LEU A 99 -16.92 11.12 10.91
CA LEU A 99 -18.36 11.01 10.68
C LEU A 99 -19.02 10.03 11.66
N ALA A 100 -18.39 8.89 11.92
CA ALA A 100 -18.89 7.89 12.87
C ALA A 100 -18.98 8.46 14.31
N ALA A 101 -18.06 9.36 14.71
CA ALA A 101 -18.16 10.08 15.98
C ALA A 101 -19.40 11.00 16.06
N GLN A 102 -19.99 11.34 14.92
CA GLN A 102 -21.24 12.11 14.78
C GLN A 102 -22.45 11.19 14.48
N ASN A 103 -22.29 9.86 14.54
CA ASN A 103 -23.28 8.85 14.17
C ASN A 103 -23.74 8.93 12.70
N ILE A 104 -22.86 9.32 11.80
CA ILE A 104 -23.12 9.39 10.35
C ILE A 104 -22.30 8.30 9.66
N ALA A 105 -22.96 7.41 8.90
CA ALA A 105 -22.28 6.50 8.00
C ALA A 105 -22.08 7.12 6.62
N ARG A 106 -20.97 6.78 5.93
CA ARG A 106 -20.71 7.31 4.58
C ARG A 106 -21.85 7.06 3.59
N ARG A 107 -22.53 5.91 3.74
CA ARG A 107 -23.66 5.52 2.88
C ARG A 107 -24.89 6.41 3.07
N ASP A 108 -25.04 7.02 4.24
CA ASP A 108 -26.14 7.94 4.51
C ASP A 108 -25.96 9.26 3.77
N LEU A 109 -24.70 9.65 3.52
CA LEU A 109 -24.36 10.87 2.76
C LEU A 109 -24.42 10.64 1.24
N GLY A 110 -24.14 9.43 0.77
CA GLY A 110 -23.87 9.18 -0.64
C GLY A 110 -22.45 9.60 -1.06
N ARG A 111 -22.04 9.15 -2.26
CA ARG A 111 -20.65 9.26 -2.73
C ARG A 111 -20.18 10.72 -2.83
N ASP A 112 -20.95 11.56 -3.49
CA ASP A 112 -20.51 12.93 -3.80
C ASP A 112 -20.32 13.77 -2.53
N ALA A 113 -21.32 13.77 -1.63
CA ALA A 113 -21.23 14.50 -0.36
C ALA A 113 -20.11 13.95 0.55
N PHE A 114 -19.85 12.64 0.51
CA PHE A 114 -18.74 12.06 1.26
C PHE A 114 -17.38 12.51 0.68
N ILE A 115 -17.23 12.55 -0.64
CA ILE A 115 -16.01 13.04 -1.30
C ILE A 115 -15.78 14.52 -0.97
N GLU A 116 -16.83 15.36 -0.91
CA GLU A 116 -16.72 16.76 -0.47
C GLU A 116 -16.13 16.86 0.94
N LYS A 117 -16.58 16.00 1.87
CA LYS A 117 -16.01 15.95 3.23
C LYS A 117 -14.53 15.59 3.25
N ILE A 118 -14.10 14.74 2.34
CA ILE A 118 -12.67 14.40 2.23
C ILE A 118 -11.87 15.57 1.65
N TRP A 119 -12.41 16.34 0.70
CA TRP A 119 -11.75 17.54 0.21
C TRP A 119 -11.63 18.63 1.30
N GLU A 120 -12.64 18.81 2.16
CA GLU A 120 -12.55 19.69 3.34
C GLU A 120 -11.40 19.24 4.26
N TRP A 121 -11.34 17.96 4.59
CA TRP A 121 -10.25 17.37 5.38
C TRP A 121 -8.88 17.56 4.72
N LYS A 122 -8.77 17.34 3.42
CA LYS A 122 -7.52 17.54 2.67
C LYS A 122 -7.01 18.96 2.77
N ALA A 123 -7.90 19.96 2.68
CA ALA A 123 -7.52 21.35 2.80
C ALA A 123 -6.95 21.66 4.20
N GLU A 124 -7.54 21.11 5.25
CA GLU A 124 -7.07 21.26 6.63
C GLU A 124 -5.73 20.55 6.86
N SER A 125 -5.67 19.26 6.54
CA SER A 125 -4.51 18.40 6.77
C SER A 125 -3.30 18.84 5.94
N GLY A 126 -3.49 19.17 4.65
CA GLY A 126 -2.42 19.65 3.78
C GLY A 126 -1.82 20.95 4.29
N GLY A 127 -2.65 21.89 4.73
CA GLY A 127 -2.18 23.14 5.34
C GLY A 127 -1.35 22.94 6.61
N MET A 128 -1.67 21.92 7.41
CA MET A 128 -0.89 21.55 8.60
C MET A 128 0.48 20.98 8.22
N ILE A 129 0.52 20.03 7.28
CA ILE A 129 1.76 19.41 6.78
C ILE A 129 2.74 20.46 6.26
N HIS A 130 2.25 21.42 5.47
CA HIS A 130 3.11 22.50 4.95
C HIS A 130 3.67 23.39 6.05
N LYS A 131 2.86 23.76 7.05
CA LYS A 131 3.34 24.51 8.21
C LYS A 131 4.42 23.74 8.96
N GLN A 132 4.25 22.44 9.14
CA GLN A 132 5.25 21.60 9.82
C GLN A 132 6.55 21.51 9.03
N LEU A 133 6.50 21.35 7.70
CA LEU A 133 7.67 21.32 6.83
C LEU A 133 8.43 22.64 6.85
N ARG A 134 7.72 23.79 6.79
CA ARG A 134 8.32 25.12 6.89
C ARG A 134 8.97 25.34 8.26
N ARG A 135 8.33 24.89 9.33
CA ARG A 135 8.89 24.93 10.68
C ARG A 135 10.15 24.05 10.83
N LEU A 136 10.19 22.91 10.12
CA LEU A 136 11.41 22.08 10.04
C LEU A 136 12.53 22.77 9.22
N GLY A 137 12.23 23.84 8.48
CA GLY A 137 13.18 24.56 7.65
C GLY A 137 13.34 23.98 6.24
N ALA A 138 12.36 23.22 5.74
CA ALA A 138 12.42 22.63 4.40
C ALA A 138 12.44 23.71 3.30
N SER A 139 13.48 23.72 2.46
CA SER A 139 13.68 24.71 1.39
C SER A 139 13.20 24.21 0.02
N ALA A 140 11.99 23.63 -0.02
CA ALA A 140 11.37 23.13 -1.23
C ALA A 140 10.81 24.27 -2.10
N ASP A 141 10.67 24.04 -3.39
CA ASP A 141 10.02 24.97 -4.32
C ASP A 141 8.49 24.94 -4.15
N TRP A 142 7.99 25.67 -3.15
CA TRP A 142 6.59 25.68 -2.76
C TRP A 142 5.63 26.20 -3.84
N GLN A 143 6.12 26.92 -4.85
CA GLN A 143 5.31 27.37 -5.97
C GLN A 143 4.96 26.20 -6.91
N ARG A 144 5.71 25.12 -6.84
CA ARG A 144 5.52 23.92 -7.64
C ARG A 144 4.87 22.77 -6.87
N GLU A 145 4.26 23.08 -5.75
CA GLU A 145 3.55 22.06 -4.98
C GLU A 145 2.51 21.32 -5.81
N ARG A 146 2.49 19.98 -5.67
CA ARG A 146 1.54 19.11 -6.36
C ARG A 146 0.76 18.26 -5.38
N PHE A 147 -0.40 17.83 -5.81
CA PHE A 147 -1.23 16.88 -5.09
C PHE A 147 -1.57 15.72 -6.04
N THR A 148 -1.45 14.46 -5.57
CA THR A 148 -1.64 13.29 -6.44
C THR A 148 -3.01 13.21 -7.13
N MET A 149 -4.01 14.01 -6.69
CA MET A 149 -5.31 14.13 -7.34
C MET A 149 -5.58 15.54 -7.90
N ASP A 150 -4.55 16.37 -8.14
CA ASP A 150 -4.74 17.60 -8.90
C ASP A 150 -5.07 17.28 -10.37
N ASP A 151 -5.59 18.26 -11.11
CA ASP A 151 -6.07 18.06 -12.48
C ASP A 151 -4.98 17.49 -13.41
N GLY A 152 -3.75 17.98 -13.30
CA GLY A 152 -2.64 17.54 -14.14
C GLY A 152 -2.21 16.10 -13.83
N LEU A 153 -2.10 15.74 -12.54
CA LEU A 153 -1.77 14.38 -12.15
C LEU A 153 -2.93 13.42 -12.44
N SER A 154 -4.17 13.86 -12.28
CA SER A 154 -5.35 13.06 -12.64
C SER A 154 -5.39 12.77 -14.15
N ALA A 155 -5.07 13.75 -14.99
CA ALA A 155 -4.95 13.55 -16.44
C ALA A 155 -3.82 12.55 -16.79
N ALA A 156 -2.69 12.63 -16.10
CA ALA A 156 -1.58 11.68 -16.27
C ALA A 156 -2.00 10.25 -15.87
N VAL A 157 -2.71 10.08 -14.75
CA VAL A 157 -3.23 8.78 -14.29
C VAL A 157 -4.18 8.16 -15.30
N ILE A 158 -5.15 8.94 -15.81
CA ILE A 158 -6.11 8.48 -16.82
C ILE A 158 -5.38 8.06 -18.09
N LYS A 159 -4.45 8.89 -18.60
CA LYS A 159 -3.66 8.57 -19.79
C LYS A 159 -2.86 7.29 -19.59
N THR A 160 -2.20 7.13 -18.45
CA THR A 160 -1.45 5.92 -18.09
C THR A 160 -2.33 4.68 -18.15
N PHE A 161 -3.48 4.71 -17.49
CA PHE A 161 -4.39 3.57 -17.45
C PHE A 161 -4.89 3.18 -18.85
N VAL A 162 -5.38 4.15 -19.62
CA VAL A 162 -5.92 3.91 -20.97
C VAL A 162 -4.83 3.38 -21.90
N GLN A 163 -3.62 3.95 -21.86
CA GLN A 163 -2.51 3.52 -22.69
C GLN A 163 -2.08 2.10 -22.35
N MET A 164 -1.83 1.80 -21.08
CA MET A 164 -1.43 0.45 -20.62
C MET A 164 -2.50 -0.60 -20.92
N HIS A 165 -3.79 -0.24 -20.83
CA HIS A 165 -4.87 -1.14 -21.22
C HIS A 165 -4.83 -1.44 -22.73
N ARG A 166 -4.62 -0.44 -23.59
CA ARG A 166 -4.48 -0.64 -25.05
C ARG A 166 -3.25 -1.46 -25.41
N GLU A 167 -2.20 -1.41 -24.59
CA GLU A 167 -0.98 -2.23 -24.73
C GLU A 167 -1.13 -3.64 -24.16
N GLY A 168 -2.27 -3.97 -23.54
CA GLY A 168 -2.52 -5.27 -22.90
C GLY A 168 -1.79 -5.47 -21.56
N LEU A 169 -1.21 -4.40 -21.02
CA LEU A 169 -0.53 -4.42 -19.72
C LEU A 169 -1.49 -4.24 -18.54
N ILE A 170 -2.65 -3.63 -18.76
CA ILE A 170 -3.75 -3.59 -17.80
C ILE A 170 -4.87 -4.47 -18.32
N TYR A 171 -5.39 -5.33 -17.46
CA TYR A 171 -6.48 -6.25 -17.78
C TYR A 171 -7.38 -6.48 -16.57
N ARG A 172 -8.59 -6.97 -16.83
CA ARG A 172 -9.56 -7.37 -15.79
C ARG A 172 -9.62 -8.88 -15.70
N ASP A 173 -9.54 -9.41 -14.49
CA ASP A 173 -9.57 -10.86 -14.26
C ASP A 173 -10.24 -11.19 -12.92
N LYS A 174 -10.81 -12.39 -12.85
CA LYS A 174 -11.44 -12.91 -11.64
C LYS A 174 -10.44 -13.77 -10.87
N ARG A 175 -9.98 -13.26 -9.73
CA ARG A 175 -9.00 -13.93 -8.88
C ARG A 175 -9.36 -13.84 -7.40
N LEU A 176 -8.67 -14.63 -6.58
CA LEU A 176 -8.63 -14.40 -5.15
C LEU A 176 -7.84 -13.13 -4.82
N VAL A 177 -8.39 -12.33 -3.93
CA VAL A 177 -7.73 -11.14 -3.37
C VAL A 177 -7.75 -11.20 -1.85
N ASN A 178 -6.83 -10.48 -1.21
CA ASN A 178 -6.90 -10.20 0.21
C ASN A 178 -8.01 -9.18 0.46
N TRP A 179 -9.13 -9.62 0.99
CA TRP A 179 -10.29 -8.79 1.25
C TRP A 179 -10.34 -8.37 2.72
N ASP A 180 -10.41 -7.07 2.95
CA ASP A 180 -10.62 -6.52 4.30
C ASP A 180 -12.13 -6.34 4.54
N PRO A 181 -12.77 -7.17 5.37
CA PRO A 181 -14.22 -7.15 5.55
C PRO A 181 -14.72 -5.93 6.36
N LYS A 182 -13.84 -5.25 7.08
CA LYS A 182 -14.19 -4.02 7.81
C LYS A 182 -14.14 -2.81 6.90
N LEU A 183 -13.13 -2.72 6.04
CA LEU A 183 -12.97 -1.65 5.06
C LEU A 183 -13.80 -1.90 3.80
N MET A 184 -14.21 -3.16 3.57
CA MET A 184 -14.92 -3.63 2.38
C MET A 184 -14.18 -3.28 1.08
N THR A 185 -12.89 -3.59 1.05
CA THR A 185 -12.02 -3.39 -0.11
C THR A 185 -10.92 -4.44 -0.16
N ALA A 186 -10.44 -4.71 -1.37
CA ALA A 186 -9.21 -5.44 -1.56
C ALA A 186 -8.03 -4.61 -1.05
N ILE A 187 -7.05 -5.29 -0.46
CA ILE A 187 -5.76 -4.72 -0.04
C ILE A 187 -4.63 -5.52 -0.69
N SER A 188 -3.46 -4.90 -0.82
CA SER A 188 -2.28 -5.57 -1.37
C SER A 188 -1.67 -6.55 -0.36
N ASP A 189 -0.93 -7.56 -0.86
CA ASP A 189 -0.27 -8.57 -0.01
C ASP A 189 0.65 -7.96 1.05
N LEU A 190 1.26 -6.82 0.75
CA LEU A 190 2.16 -6.11 1.65
C LEU A 190 1.43 -5.30 2.74
N GLU A 191 0.12 -5.09 2.60
CA GLU A 191 -0.75 -4.48 3.62
C GLU A 191 -1.36 -5.56 4.54
N VAL A 192 -0.95 -6.82 4.37
CA VAL A 192 -1.35 -7.94 5.21
C VAL A 192 -0.28 -8.24 6.24
N GLU A 193 -0.58 -8.05 7.51
CA GLU A 193 0.28 -8.43 8.63
C GLU A 193 0.04 -9.88 9.01
N GLN A 194 1.12 -10.68 9.01
CA GLN A 194 1.09 -12.07 9.45
C GLN A 194 1.28 -12.13 10.97
N ILE A 195 0.21 -12.45 11.72
CA ILE A 195 0.23 -12.47 13.17
C ILE A 195 0.25 -13.91 13.67
N GLU A 196 1.30 -14.28 14.39
CA GLU A 196 1.40 -15.56 15.07
C GLU A 196 0.48 -15.57 16.31
N GLN A 197 -0.42 -16.54 16.36
CA GLN A 197 -1.34 -16.72 17.48
C GLN A 197 -1.70 -18.19 17.70
N LYS A 198 -2.14 -18.50 18.91
CA LYS A 198 -2.71 -19.82 19.22
C LYS A 198 -4.08 -19.93 18.58
N SER A 199 -4.28 -21.00 17.84
CA SER A 199 -5.54 -21.34 17.16
C SER A 199 -5.89 -22.79 17.44
N SER A 200 -7.17 -23.13 17.28
CA SER A 200 -7.60 -24.53 17.29
C SER A 200 -7.53 -25.12 15.88
N MET A 201 -7.09 -26.37 15.80
CA MET A 201 -7.20 -27.20 14.62
C MET A 201 -8.16 -28.33 14.92
N TRP A 202 -9.21 -28.43 14.13
CA TRP A 202 -10.25 -29.44 14.28
C TRP A 202 -10.06 -30.54 13.25
N HIS A 203 -10.11 -31.81 13.70
CA HIS A 203 -10.12 -33.00 12.87
C HIS A 203 -11.56 -33.42 12.64
N LEU A 204 -12.00 -33.42 11.38
CA LEU A 204 -13.38 -33.65 10.98
C LEU A 204 -13.49 -34.87 10.08
N LYS A 205 -14.51 -35.70 10.29
CA LYS A 205 -14.75 -36.94 9.51
C LYS A 205 -15.69 -36.68 8.35
N TYR A 206 -15.23 -36.95 7.14
CA TYR A 206 -16.06 -36.93 5.93
C TYR A 206 -16.34 -38.38 5.51
N LYS A 207 -17.61 -38.76 5.42
CA LYS A 207 -18.03 -40.12 5.08
C LYS A 207 -17.70 -40.41 3.62
N ILE A 208 -17.18 -41.62 3.34
CA ILE A 208 -16.98 -42.10 1.95
C ILE A 208 -18.31 -42.58 1.37
N GLU A 209 -18.67 -42.06 0.18
CA GLU A 209 -19.89 -42.41 -0.51
C GLU A 209 -19.97 -43.93 -0.78
N GLY A 210 -21.17 -44.52 -0.59
CA GLY A 210 -21.40 -45.93 -0.83
C GLY A 210 -20.86 -46.88 0.25
N THR A 211 -20.27 -46.35 1.33
CA THR A 211 -19.79 -47.16 2.47
C THR A 211 -20.63 -46.91 3.73
N GLU A 212 -20.67 -47.90 4.64
CA GLU A 212 -21.42 -47.71 5.90
C GLU A 212 -20.62 -46.94 6.94
N ASN A 213 -19.33 -47.27 7.12
CA ASN A 213 -18.53 -46.80 8.23
C ASN A 213 -17.12 -46.35 7.84
N GLU A 214 -16.85 -46.04 6.57
CA GLU A 214 -15.56 -45.52 6.12
C GLU A 214 -15.58 -44.00 6.05
N TYR A 215 -14.56 -43.38 6.65
CA TYR A 215 -14.43 -41.93 6.73
C TYR A 215 -13.02 -41.51 6.38
N ILE A 216 -12.87 -40.34 5.75
CA ILE A 216 -11.59 -39.65 5.62
C ILE A 216 -11.57 -38.51 6.62
N SER A 217 -10.48 -38.44 7.44
CA SER A 217 -10.31 -37.35 8.40
C SER A 217 -9.56 -36.19 7.75
N ILE A 218 -10.09 -34.98 7.88
CA ILE A 218 -9.42 -33.74 7.44
C ILE A 218 -9.12 -32.87 8.65
N ALA A 219 -8.05 -32.09 8.62
CA ALA A 219 -7.67 -31.15 9.66
C ALA A 219 -7.79 -29.70 9.15
N THR A 220 -8.50 -28.84 9.90
CA THR A 220 -8.70 -27.44 9.51
C THR A 220 -8.70 -26.49 10.70
N THR A 221 -8.15 -25.30 10.51
CA THR A 221 -8.29 -24.16 11.44
C THR A 221 -9.50 -23.28 11.10
N ARG A 222 -10.19 -23.56 9.96
CA ARG A 222 -11.29 -22.76 9.42
C ARG A 222 -12.52 -23.62 9.08
N PRO A 223 -13.17 -24.22 10.09
CA PRO A 223 -14.33 -25.09 9.84
C PRO A 223 -15.53 -24.37 9.18
N GLU A 224 -15.65 -23.04 9.34
CA GLU A 224 -16.70 -22.24 8.68
C GLU A 224 -16.62 -22.28 7.16
N THR A 225 -15.44 -22.53 6.59
CA THR A 225 -15.27 -22.57 5.13
C THR A 225 -15.56 -23.94 4.52
N MET A 226 -15.74 -24.98 5.34
CA MET A 226 -15.95 -26.36 4.86
C MET A 226 -17.12 -26.50 3.89
N LEU A 227 -18.19 -25.72 4.08
CA LEU A 227 -19.38 -25.80 3.20
C LEU A 227 -19.07 -25.46 1.74
N GLY A 228 -17.94 -24.77 1.48
CA GLY A 228 -17.43 -24.45 0.15
C GLY A 228 -16.40 -25.43 -0.40
N ASP A 229 -16.15 -26.57 0.28
CA ASP A 229 -15.17 -27.52 -0.19
C ASP A 229 -15.55 -28.08 -1.56
N GLY A 230 -14.61 -28.02 -2.50
CA GLY A 230 -14.74 -28.57 -3.83
C GLY A 230 -14.19 -30.00 -3.96
N ALA A 231 -13.25 -30.38 -3.08
CA ALA A 231 -12.63 -31.70 -3.05
C ALA A 231 -11.95 -31.95 -1.69
N VAL A 232 -11.51 -33.18 -1.49
CA VAL A 232 -10.48 -33.57 -0.53
C VAL A 232 -9.24 -33.98 -1.32
N ALA A 233 -8.09 -33.35 -1.07
CA ALA A 233 -6.82 -33.72 -1.67
C ALA A 233 -6.03 -34.68 -0.76
N VAL A 234 -5.41 -35.68 -1.36
CA VAL A 234 -4.51 -36.63 -0.71
C VAL A 234 -3.24 -36.76 -1.55
N ASN A 235 -2.11 -37.03 -0.89
CA ASN A 235 -0.87 -37.25 -1.63
C ASN A 235 -0.96 -38.58 -2.42
N PRO A 236 -0.56 -38.60 -3.71
CA PRO A 236 -0.62 -39.82 -4.53
C PRO A 236 0.23 -40.96 -3.97
N ASP A 237 1.30 -40.66 -3.19
CA ASP A 237 2.20 -41.62 -2.58
C ASP A 237 1.78 -42.06 -1.17
N ASP A 238 0.67 -41.50 -0.63
CA ASP A 238 0.18 -41.85 0.71
C ASP A 238 -0.64 -43.13 0.68
N GLU A 239 -0.01 -44.27 1.06
CA GLU A 239 -0.64 -45.58 1.08
C GLU A 239 -1.93 -45.65 1.90
N ARG A 240 -2.11 -44.74 2.89
CA ARG A 240 -3.32 -44.68 3.72
C ARG A 240 -4.58 -44.30 2.89
N TYR A 241 -4.40 -43.52 1.83
CA TYR A 241 -5.49 -42.92 1.07
C TYR A 241 -5.52 -43.30 -0.41
N GLN A 242 -4.52 -44.02 -0.94
CA GLN A 242 -4.48 -44.40 -2.36
C GLN A 242 -5.77 -45.10 -2.83
N HIS A 243 -6.38 -45.94 -1.98
CA HIS A 243 -7.61 -46.68 -2.29
C HIS A 243 -8.86 -45.79 -2.34
N LEU A 244 -8.77 -44.52 -1.86
CA LEU A 244 -9.84 -43.55 -1.87
C LEU A 244 -9.77 -42.58 -3.07
N ILE A 245 -8.64 -42.51 -3.77
CA ILE A 245 -8.47 -41.60 -4.92
C ILE A 245 -9.51 -41.92 -5.99
N GLY A 246 -10.22 -40.89 -6.45
CA GLY A 246 -11.31 -41.01 -7.43
C GLY A 246 -12.66 -41.38 -6.84
N LYS A 247 -12.76 -41.74 -5.55
CA LYS A 247 -14.03 -41.87 -4.83
C LYS A 247 -14.59 -40.52 -4.42
N MET A 248 -15.82 -40.52 -3.96
CA MET A 248 -16.50 -39.32 -3.44
C MET A 248 -16.53 -39.37 -1.91
N ALA A 249 -16.28 -38.22 -1.29
CA ALA A 249 -16.56 -37.98 0.11
C ALA A 249 -17.86 -37.17 0.24
N ILE A 250 -18.67 -37.47 1.24
CA ILE A 250 -19.91 -36.71 1.52
C ILE A 250 -19.57 -35.58 2.49
N LEU A 251 -19.70 -34.36 2.02
CA LEU A 251 -19.47 -33.15 2.80
C LEU A 251 -20.50 -33.08 3.94
N PRO A 252 -20.08 -33.06 5.21
CA PRO A 252 -21.01 -32.98 6.33
C PRO A 252 -21.94 -31.76 6.27
N LEU A 253 -23.09 -31.86 6.91
CA LEU A 253 -24.11 -30.80 7.06
C LEU A 253 -24.82 -30.40 5.77
N SER A 254 -24.16 -30.40 4.61
CA SER A 254 -24.76 -30.15 3.29
C SER A 254 -25.11 -31.42 2.51
N ASN A 255 -24.55 -32.56 2.91
CA ASN A 255 -24.68 -33.85 2.21
C ASN A 255 -24.27 -33.81 0.72
N ARG A 256 -23.45 -32.87 0.31
CA ARG A 256 -22.93 -32.71 -1.05
C ARG A 256 -21.77 -33.69 -1.28
N PRO A 257 -21.78 -34.50 -2.36
CA PRO A 257 -20.65 -35.33 -2.72
C PRO A 257 -19.54 -34.46 -3.33
N ILE A 258 -18.30 -34.68 -2.89
CA ILE A 258 -17.09 -34.03 -3.38
C ILE A 258 -16.02 -35.07 -3.71
N PRO A 259 -15.24 -34.91 -4.80
CA PRO A 259 -14.22 -35.88 -5.19
C PRO A 259 -13.02 -35.90 -4.24
N ILE A 260 -12.42 -37.09 -4.11
CA ILE A 260 -11.09 -37.25 -3.50
C ILE A 260 -10.06 -37.25 -4.64
N VAL A 261 -9.19 -36.24 -4.65
CA VAL A 261 -8.21 -36.02 -5.72
C VAL A 261 -6.79 -36.29 -5.25
N ALA A 262 -5.92 -36.75 -6.16
CA ALA A 262 -4.51 -36.91 -5.91
C ALA A 262 -3.79 -35.59 -6.20
N ASP A 263 -3.14 -35.01 -5.21
CA ASP A 263 -2.34 -33.78 -5.38
C ASP A 263 -1.16 -33.73 -4.37
N GLU A 264 0.04 -33.44 -4.84
CA GLU A 264 1.25 -33.32 -4.01
C GLU A 264 1.21 -32.15 -3.02
N TYR A 265 0.22 -31.26 -3.15
CA TYR A 265 -0.07 -30.22 -2.18
C TYR A 265 -0.36 -30.82 -0.79
N ALA A 266 -1.08 -31.92 -0.73
CA ALA A 266 -1.34 -32.65 0.52
C ALA A 266 -0.04 -33.30 1.04
N LYS A 267 0.46 -32.82 2.19
CA LYS A 267 1.68 -33.36 2.82
C LYS A 267 1.31 -34.47 3.77
N MET A 268 1.93 -35.64 3.58
CA MET A 268 1.65 -36.87 4.34
C MET A 268 1.88 -36.74 5.85
N ASP A 269 2.79 -35.84 6.24
CA ASP A 269 3.21 -35.60 7.63
C ASP A 269 2.49 -34.42 8.30
N LYS A 270 1.57 -33.74 7.61
CA LYS A 270 0.82 -32.61 8.16
C LYS A 270 -0.64 -32.94 8.39
N GLY A 271 -1.15 -32.56 9.56
CA GLY A 271 -2.54 -32.80 9.96
C GLY A 271 -2.91 -34.29 9.90
N SER A 272 -3.93 -34.63 9.13
CA SER A 272 -4.34 -36.01 8.84
C SER A 272 -3.63 -36.61 7.60
N GLY A 273 -2.93 -35.79 6.82
CA GLY A 273 -2.42 -36.16 5.49
C GLY A 273 -3.46 -35.93 4.36
N ALA A 274 -4.73 -35.68 4.71
CA ALA A 274 -5.78 -35.30 3.80
C ALA A 274 -6.18 -33.84 4.03
N VAL A 275 -6.31 -33.08 2.96
CA VAL A 275 -6.58 -31.64 3.00
C VAL A 275 -7.89 -31.33 2.31
N LYS A 276 -8.80 -30.62 2.98
CA LYS A 276 -9.97 -30.06 2.32
C LYS A 276 -9.53 -28.97 1.35
N ILE A 277 -10.14 -28.92 0.18
CA ILE A 277 -9.84 -27.91 -0.85
C ILE A 277 -11.05 -27.00 -1.00
N THR A 278 -10.86 -25.75 -0.59
CA THR A 278 -11.88 -24.68 -0.64
C THR A 278 -11.40 -23.56 -1.56
N PRO A 279 -11.50 -23.69 -2.87
CA PRO A 279 -10.79 -22.82 -3.83
C PRO A 279 -11.17 -21.33 -3.74
N ALA A 280 -12.34 -21.00 -3.20
CA ALA A 280 -12.78 -19.61 -3.04
C ALA A 280 -12.27 -18.94 -1.74
N HIS A 281 -11.62 -19.67 -0.82
CA HIS A 281 -11.29 -19.19 0.52
C HIS A 281 -9.85 -19.45 0.98
N ASP A 282 -8.99 -19.96 0.09
CA ASP A 282 -7.55 -20.14 0.33
C ASP A 282 -6.79 -20.05 -1.00
N PHE A 283 -5.67 -19.31 -1.00
CA PHE A 283 -4.86 -19.09 -2.21
C PHE A 283 -4.23 -20.36 -2.76
N ASN A 284 -3.79 -21.26 -1.89
CA ASN A 284 -3.21 -22.55 -2.32
C ASN A 284 -4.30 -23.49 -2.85
N ASP A 285 -5.44 -23.53 -2.15
CA ASP A 285 -6.60 -24.31 -2.57
C ASP A 285 -7.17 -23.82 -3.93
N PHE A 286 -7.05 -22.50 -4.20
CA PHE A 286 -7.41 -21.93 -5.50
C PHE A 286 -6.57 -22.53 -6.63
N GLU A 287 -5.26 -22.66 -6.43
CA GLU A 287 -4.36 -23.26 -7.42
C GLU A 287 -4.63 -24.76 -7.59
N VAL A 288 -4.91 -25.50 -6.51
CA VAL A 288 -5.36 -26.90 -6.59
C VAL A 288 -6.69 -26.97 -7.35
N GLY A 289 -7.64 -26.09 -7.01
CA GLY A 289 -8.94 -26.01 -7.67
C GLY A 289 -8.83 -25.80 -9.17
N ARG A 290 -7.91 -24.91 -9.59
CA ARG A 290 -7.65 -24.64 -11.02
C ARG A 290 -7.09 -25.86 -11.74
N ARG A 291 -6.13 -26.58 -11.12
CA ARG A 291 -5.54 -27.80 -11.70
C ARG A 291 -6.56 -28.93 -11.88
N HIS A 292 -7.50 -29.04 -10.95
CA HIS A 292 -8.51 -30.11 -10.94
C HIS A 292 -9.87 -29.68 -11.46
N GLY A 293 -10.05 -28.43 -11.94
CA GLY A 293 -11.32 -27.93 -12.46
C GLY A 293 -12.44 -27.87 -11.41
N LEU A 294 -12.10 -27.59 -10.14
CA LEU A 294 -13.05 -27.57 -9.03
C LEU A 294 -13.90 -26.28 -9.03
N PRO A 295 -15.12 -26.32 -8.50
CA PRO A 295 -15.98 -25.14 -8.43
C PRO A 295 -15.45 -24.09 -7.43
N LEU A 296 -15.66 -22.81 -7.75
CA LEU A 296 -15.41 -21.68 -6.87
C LEU A 296 -16.70 -21.32 -6.12
N ILE A 297 -16.86 -21.82 -4.91
CA ILE A 297 -18.06 -21.58 -4.07
C ILE A 297 -17.68 -20.51 -3.04
N ASN A 298 -18.08 -19.26 -3.31
CA ASN A 298 -17.89 -18.18 -2.37
C ASN A 298 -18.95 -18.23 -1.27
N LEU A 299 -18.52 -18.44 -0.03
CA LEU A 299 -19.41 -18.61 1.13
C LEU A 299 -19.68 -17.31 1.89
N MET A 300 -18.94 -16.24 1.61
CA MET A 300 -18.96 -15.05 2.45
C MET A 300 -19.34 -13.80 1.67
N THR A 301 -20.10 -12.93 2.33
CA THR A 301 -20.40 -11.56 1.87
C THR A 301 -19.18 -10.64 2.05
N ALA A 302 -19.27 -9.42 1.54
CA ALA A 302 -18.24 -8.40 1.72
C ALA A 302 -17.94 -8.07 3.19
N THR A 303 -18.87 -8.34 4.12
CA THR A 303 -18.70 -8.14 5.57
C THR A 303 -18.27 -9.41 6.31
N ALA A 304 -17.87 -10.45 5.57
CA ALA A 304 -17.52 -11.77 6.10
C ALA A 304 -18.64 -12.45 6.90
N SER A 305 -19.90 -12.20 6.53
CA SER A 305 -21.05 -13.00 6.96
C SER A 305 -21.32 -14.09 5.95
N MET A 306 -21.93 -15.19 6.37
CA MET A 306 -22.27 -16.31 5.47
C MET A 306 -23.29 -15.87 4.42
N GLU A 307 -23.03 -16.21 3.15
CA GLU A 307 -23.94 -15.93 2.03
C GLU A 307 -25.25 -16.70 2.11
N SER A 308 -26.26 -16.20 1.38
CA SER A 308 -27.55 -16.89 1.21
C SER A 308 -27.57 -17.62 -0.13
N ILE A 309 -26.84 -18.75 -0.19
CA ILE A 309 -26.72 -19.60 -1.39
C ILE A 309 -27.13 -21.05 -1.07
N PRO A 310 -27.50 -21.86 -2.08
CA PRO A 310 -27.97 -23.24 -1.87
C PRO A 310 -26.97 -24.17 -1.18
N GLU A 311 -25.66 -23.90 -1.32
CA GLU A 311 -24.60 -24.70 -0.72
C GLU A 311 -24.51 -24.53 0.80
N ILE A 312 -25.10 -23.47 1.34
CA ILE A 312 -25.13 -23.15 2.77
C ILE A 312 -26.50 -23.48 3.34
N PRO A 313 -26.62 -24.41 4.28
CA PRO A 313 -27.88 -24.65 5.00
C PRO A 313 -28.45 -23.35 5.60
N GLU A 314 -29.77 -23.14 5.49
CA GLU A 314 -30.48 -21.91 5.88
C GLU A 314 -30.10 -21.40 7.29
N LYS A 315 -29.91 -22.35 8.24
CA LYS A 315 -29.55 -22.01 9.64
C LYS A 315 -28.22 -21.30 9.82
N TYR A 316 -27.31 -21.34 8.83
CA TYR A 316 -26.02 -20.66 8.87
C TYR A 316 -26.00 -19.38 8.04
N GLN A 317 -26.96 -19.18 7.14
CA GLN A 317 -27.02 -18.01 6.26
C GLN A 317 -27.15 -16.71 7.08
N GLY A 318 -26.41 -15.69 6.69
CA GLY A 318 -26.40 -14.38 7.33
C GLY A 318 -25.64 -14.30 8.66
N LEU A 319 -25.15 -15.42 9.21
CA LEU A 319 -24.34 -15.42 10.42
C LEU A 319 -22.96 -14.82 10.14
N ASP A 320 -22.41 -14.10 11.11
CA ASP A 320 -20.98 -13.76 11.12
C ASP A 320 -20.12 -15.04 11.03
N ARG A 321 -19.00 -14.98 10.33
CA ARG A 321 -18.10 -16.13 10.09
C ARG A 321 -17.72 -16.89 11.37
N TYR A 322 -17.52 -16.19 12.50
CA TYR A 322 -17.17 -16.84 13.78
C TYR A 322 -18.38 -17.43 14.50
N ASP A 323 -19.57 -16.83 14.32
CA ASP A 323 -20.82 -17.39 14.81
C ASP A 323 -21.17 -18.65 14.03
N ALA A 324 -21.03 -18.62 12.70
CA ALA A 324 -21.17 -19.78 11.84
C ALA A 324 -20.19 -20.89 12.23
N ARG A 325 -18.90 -20.58 12.50
CA ARG A 325 -17.90 -21.53 12.96
C ARG A 325 -18.36 -22.25 14.22
N ARG A 326 -18.83 -21.50 15.24
CA ARG A 326 -19.30 -22.08 16.50
C ARG A 326 -20.49 -23.02 16.28
N GLN A 327 -21.44 -22.62 15.47
CA GLN A 327 -22.63 -23.42 15.21
C GLN A 327 -22.35 -24.66 14.37
N ILE A 328 -21.51 -24.54 13.32
CA ILE A 328 -21.05 -25.66 12.50
C ILE A 328 -20.34 -26.72 13.37
N LEU A 329 -19.42 -26.29 14.24
CA LEU A 329 -18.72 -27.21 15.13
C LEU A 329 -19.66 -27.91 16.10
N ALA A 330 -20.63 -27.20 16.70
CA ALA A 330 -21.62 -27.81 17.58
C ALA A 330 -22.48 -28.86 16.86
N ASP A 331 -22.88 -28.58 15.61
CA ASP A 331 -23.68 -29.50 14.79
C ASP A 331 -22.89 -30.73 14.32
N LEU A 332 -21.60 -30.56 14.03
CA LEU A 332 -20.68 -31.67 13.73
C LEU A 332 -20.43 -32.56 14.94
N ASP A 333 -20.22 -31.96 16.11
CA ASP A 333 -20.02 -32.69 17.37
C ASP A 333 -21.26 -33.52 17.73
N ALA A 334 -22.46 -32.93 17.60
CA ALA A 334 -23.73 -33.62 17.83
C ALA A 334 -23.92 -34.84 16.89
N GLN A 335 -23.27 -34.86 15.72
CA GLN A 335 -23.28 -35.99 14.78
C GLN A 335 -22.09 -36.94 14.98
N GLY A 336 -21.19 -36.68 15.95
CA GLY A 336 -19.99 -37.48 16.19
C GLY A 336 -18.93 -37.37 15.08
N LEU A 337 -18.96 -36.27 14.34
CA LEU A 337 -18.06 -36.01 13.19
C LEU A 337 -16.85 -35.17 13.56
N VAL A 338 -16.78 -34.60 14.77
CA VAL A 338 -15.57 -34.01 15.34
C VAL A 338 -14.75 -35.14 15.97
N GLU A 339 -13.57 -35.41 15.41
CA GLU A 339 -12.69 -36.48 15.91
C GLU A 339 -11.86 -36.00 17.13
N ARG A 340 -11.27 -34.85 16.99
CA ARG A 340 -10.50 -34.16 18.05
C ARG A 340 -10.28 -32.69 17.72
N GLU A 341 -9.93 -31.92 18.75
CA GLU A 341 -9.44 -30.55 18.66
C GLU A 341 -8.05 -30.48 19.28
N GLU A 342 -7.12 -29.78 18.63
CA GLU A 342 -5.78 -29.53 19.13
C GLU A 342 -5.42 -28.05 19.03
N ILE A 343 -4.65 -27.55 20.00
CA ILE A 343 -4.12 -26.19 19.95
C ILE A 343 -2.85 -26.16 19.15
N VAL A 344 -2.79 -25.29 18.16
CA VAL A 344 -1.65 -25.10 17.27
C VAL A 344 -1.20 -23.64 17.23
N GLU A 345 0.09 -23.43 17.03
CA GLU A 345 0.59 -22.11 16.61
C GLU A 345 0.20 -21.89 15.16
N ASN A 346 -0.50 -20.80 14.88
CA ASN A 346 -1.01 -20.50 13.55
C ASN A 346 -0.70 -19.04 13.17
N VAL A 347 -0.37 -18.82 11.93
CA VAL A 347 -0.15 -17.48 11.36
C VAL A 347 -1.45 -17.04 10.70
N VAL A 348 -2.02 -15.94 11.19
CA VAL A 348 -3.32 -15.43 10.74
C VAL A 348 -3.13 -14.07 10.08
N PRO A 349 -3.58 -13.90 8.82
CA PRO A 349 -3.44 -12.64 8.09
C PRO A 349 -4.41 -11.57 8.63
N HIS A 350 -3.89 -10.39 8.93
CA HIS A 350 -4.65 -9.21 9.38
C HIS A 350 -4.36 -8.02 8.48
N GLY A 351 -5.36 -7.16 8.27
CA GLY A 351 -5.15 -5.89 7.59
C GLY A 351 -4.37 -4.90 8.47
N ASP A 352 -3.30 -4.32 7.96
CA ASP A 352 -2.42 -3.39 8.68
C ASP A 352 -3.15 -2.13 9.19
N ARG A 353 -4.20 -1.70 8.48
CA ARG A 353 -5.00 -0.51 8.80
C ARG A 353 -6.21 -0.82 9.68
N SER A 354 -6.87 -1.94 9.42
CA SER A 354 -8.11 -2.32 10.07
C SER A 354 -7.90 -3.12 11.36
N GLY A 355 -6.79 -3.88 11.41
CA GLY A 355 -6.46 -4.83 12.46
C GLY A 355 -7.38 -6.06 12.52
N VAL A 356 -8.20 -6.30 11.48
CA VAL A 356 -9.09 -7.46 11.42
C VAL A 356 -8.51 -8.56 10.55
N VAL A 357 -8.95 -9.80 10.78
CA VAL A 357 -8.57 -10.96 9.97
C VAL A 357 -9.08 -10.77 8.54
N ILE A 358 -8.18 -10.91 7.58
CA ILE A 358 -8.44 -10.79 6.14
C ILE A 358 -9.10 -12.08 5.63
N GLU A 359 -9.99 -11.94 4.65
CA GLU A 359 -10.59 -13.06 3.93
C GLU A 359 -10.05 -13.16 2.50
N PRO A 360 -9.52 -14.32 2.08
CA PRO A 360 -9.38 -14.60 0.65
C PRO A 360 -10.77 -14.58 0.00
N TRP A 361 -10.96 -13.73 -1.01
CA TRP A 361 -12.26 -13.53 -1.65
C TRP A 361 -12.14 -13.46 -3.16
N VAL A 362 -13.01 -14.19 -3.87
CA VAL A 362 -13.02 -14.24 -5.33
C VAL A 362 -13.83 -13.09 -5.87
N MET A 363 -13.20 -12.22 -6.66
CA MET A 363 -13.89 -11.13 -7.35
C MET A 363 -13.15 -10.67 -8.60
N ASP A 364 -13.88 -9.98 -9.48
CA ASP A 364 -13.28 -9.31 -10.62
C ASP A 364 -12.51 -8.08 -10.17
N GLN A 365 -11.25 -7.97 -10.61
CA GLN A 365 -10.35 -6.86 -10.29
C GLN A 365 -9.55 -6.45 -11.52
N TRP A 366 -9.00 -5.23 -11.48
CA TRP A 366 -8.06 -4.74 -12.45
C TRP A 366 -6.62 -5.02 -12.03
N TYR A 367 -5.83 -5.52 -12.97
CA TYR A 367 -4.44 -5.93 -12.73
C TYR A 367 -3.50 -5.26 -13.72
N VAL A 368 -2.29 -4.94 -13.24
CA VAL A 368 -1.14 -4.62 -14.07
C VAL A 368 -0.29 -5.88 -14.24
N ASN A 369 0.11 -6.19 -15.48
CA ASN A 369 1.15 -7.18 -15.77
C ASN A 369 2.51 -6.62 -15.35
N ALA A 370 2.79 -6.70 -14.05
CA ALA A 370 3.98 -6.12 -13.45
C ALA A 370 5.26 -6.84 -13.87
N GLU A 371 5.19 -8.12 -14.26
CA GLU A 371 6.35 -8.90 -14.72
C GLU A 371 7.01 -8.26 -15.94
N GLU A 372 6.23 -7.84 -16.93
CA GLU A 372 6.76 -7.19 -18.14
C GLU A 372 7.42 -5.85 -17.82
N LEU A 373 6.82 -5.06 -16.93
CA LEU A 373 7.37 -3.78 -16.50
C LEU A 373 8.61 -3.92 -15.61
N ALA A 374 8.73 -5.03 -14.88
CA ALA A 374 9.86 -5.29 -14.00
C ALA A 374 11.16 -5.59 -14.78
N LYS A 375 11.08 -6.21 -15.95
CA LYS A 375 12.26 -6.62 -16.75
C LYS A 375 13.22 -5.46 -17.03
N PRO A 376 12.81 -4.33 -17.65
CA PRO A 376 13.69 -3.19 -17.86
C PRO A 376 14.15 -2.54 -16.55
N ALA A 377 13.31 -2.51 -15.51
CA ALA A 377 13.63 -1.93 -14.22
C ALA A 377 14.72 -2.73 -13.48
N ILE A 378 14.68 -4.06 -13.54
CA ILE A 378 15.74 -4.95 -13.02
C ILE A 378 17.06 -4.66 -13.74
N LYS A 379 17.02 -4.64 -15.08
CA LYS A 379 18.20 -4.41 -15.93
C LYS A 379 18.85 -3.05 -15.64
N ALA A 380 18.07 -2.01 -15.40
CA ALA A 380 18.59 -0.69 -15.08
C ALA A 380 19.44 -0.66 -13.80
N VAL A 381 19.08 -1.44 -12.79
CA VAL A 381 19.85 -1.57 -11.56
C VAL A 381 21.07 -2.47 -11.77
N GLU A 382 20.95 -3.57 -12.53
CA GLU A 382 22.07 -4.44 -12.88
C GLU A 382 23.15 -3.69 -13.67
N GLU A 383 22.77 -2.81 -14.58
CA GLU A 383 23.66 -1.94 -15.37
C GLU A 383 24.19 -0.72 -14.59
N GLY A 384 23.72 -0.48 -13.37
CA GLY A 384 24.14 0.64 -12.54
C GLY A 384 23.61 2.00 -13.01
N ARG A 385 22.55 2.03 -13.85
CA ARG A 385 21.86 3.28 -14.24
C ARG A 385 21.09 3.87 -13.05
N THR A 386 20.57 3.01 -12.17
CA THR A 386 20.08 3.38 -10.84
C THR A 386 20.88 2.60 -9.81
N LYS A 387 21.40 3.29 -8.76
CA LYS A 387 22.21 2.69 -7.70
C LYS A 387 21.53 2.81 -6.35
N PHE A 388 21.43 1.72 -5.61
CA PHE A 388 21.00 1.77 -4.21
C PHE A 388 22.16 2.10 -3.28
N VAL A 389 21.94 3.00 -2.36
CA VAL A 389 22.90 3.41 -1.34
C VAL A 389 22.27 3.20 0.06
N PRO A 390 22.76 2.24 0.86
CA PRO A 390 23.85 1.31 0.58
C PRO A 390 23.46 0.18 -0.37
N GLU A 391 24.43 -0.34 -1.11
CA GLU A 391 24.27 -1.36 -2.16
C GLU A 391 23.59 -2.65 -1.70
N ARG A 392 23.68 -3.00 -0.42
CA ARG A 392 23.03 -4.19 0.14
C ARG A 392 21.52 -4.27 -0.16
N TRP A 393 20.85 -3.15 -0.40
CA TRP A 393 19.43 -3.10 -0.73
C TRP A 393 19.11 -3.57 -2.15
N ASN A 394 20.12 -3.72 -3.02
CA ASN A 394 19.97 -4.38 -4.31
C ASN A 394 19.38 -5.78 -4.16
N LYS A 395 19.83 -6.53 -3.14
CA LYS A 395 19.30 -7.89 -2.89
C LYS A 395 17.80 -7.89 -2.64
N THR A 396 17.33 -7.02 -1.76
CA THR A 396 15.88 -6.88 -1.45
C THR A 396 15.08 -6.45 -2.68
N TYR A 397 15.59 -5.47 -3.45
CA TYR A 397 14.96 -5.03 -4.69
C TYR A 397 14.84 -6.16 -5.71
N PHE A 398 15.92 -6.90 -5.97
CA PHE A 398 15.91 -8.00 -6.93
C PHE A 398 15.04 -9.18 -6.48
N GLU A 399 15.01 -9.48 -5.19
CA GLU A 399 14.16 -10.54 -4.65
C GLU A 399 12.68 -10.28 -4.94
N TRP A 400 12.23 -9.05 -4.68
CA TRP A 400 10.86 -8.63 -4.97
C TRP A 400 10.57 -8.55 -6.47
N MET A 401 11.44 -7.93 -7.25
CA MET A 401 11.21 -7.69 -8.66
C MET A 401 11.24 -8.96 -9.52
N ARG A 402 12.08 -9.94 -9.17
CA ARG A 402 12.18 -11.23 -9.90
C ARG A 402 11.02 -12.18 -9.57
N ASN A 403 10.38 -11.99 -8.45
CA ASN A 403 9.22 -12.80 -8.00
C ASN A 403 7.91 -11.99 -8.03
N ILE A 404 7.89 -10.89 -8.79
CA ILE A 404 6.75 -9.98 -8.79
C ILE A 404 5.49 -10.67 -9.33
N GLN A 405 4.39 -10.49 -8.61
CA GLN A 405 3.08 -10.99 -9.00
C GLN A 405 2.29 -9.90 -9.75
N PRO A 406 1.24 -10.26 -10.50
CA PRO A 406 0.32 -9.28 -11.06
C PRO A 406 -0.18 -8.32 -9.99
N TRP A 407 -0.08 -7.03 -10.27
CA TRP A 407 -0.47 -6.00 -9.31
C TRP A 407 -1.94 -5.66 -9.41
N CYS A 408 -2.73 -6.00 -8.39
CA CYS A 408 -4.12 -5.58 -8.27
C CYS A 408 -4.19 -4.07 -8.00
N ILE A 409 -4.79 -3.33 -8.93
CA ILE A 409 -4.85 -1.86 -8.89
C ILE A 409 -6.23 -1.29 -8.59
N SER A 410 -7.26 -2.08 -8.44
CA SER A 410 -8.62 -1.62 -8.10
C SER A 410 -8.89 -1.71 -6.60
N ARG A 411 -9.59 -0.70 -6.07
CA ARG A 411 -10.00 -0.58 -4.68
C ARG A 411 -11.46 -0.17 -4.61
N GLN A 412 -12.24 -0.81 -3.74
CA GLN A 412 -13.68 -0.57 -3.54
C GLN A 412 -13.89 0.60 -2.57
N LEU A 413 -13.23 1.70 -2.88
CA LEU A 413 -13.28 2.97 -2.15
C LEU A 413 -14.05 4.02 -2.95
N TRP A 414 -14.40 5.11 -2.31
CA TRP A 414 -14.95 6.29 -2.99
C TRP A 414 -13.90 7.36 -3.25
N TRP A 415 -12.90 7.45 -2.37
CA TRP A 415 -11.82 8.42 -2.46
C TRP A 415 -10.63 7.88 -3.23
N GLY A 416 -10.30 8.51 -4.35
CA GLY A 416 -9.20 8.15 -5.24
C GLY A 416 -9.51 8.43 -6.71
N HIS A 417 -8.60 8.07 -7.59
CA HIS A 417 -8.80 8.17 -9.05
C HIS A 417 -9.78 7.10 -9.51
N ARG A 418 -10.98 7.50 -9.89
CA ARG A 418 -12.00 6.57 -10.37
C ARG A 418 -11.55 5.92 -11.68
N ILE A 419 -11.67 4.61 -11.77
CA ILE A 419 -11.24 3.82 -12.92
C ILE A 419 -11.94 4.31 -14.20
N PRO A 420 -11.19 4.59 -15.30
CA PRO A 420 -11.75 5.10 -16.54
C PRO A 420 -12.24 3.95 -17.44
N ALA A 421 -13.20 3.17 -16.92
CA ALA A 421 -13.83 2.06 -17.61
C ALA A 421 -15.35 2.16 -17.52
N TRP A 422 -16.04 1.78 -18.60
CA TRP A 422 -17.50 1.80 -18.71
C TRP A 422 -18.00 0.46 -19.24
N TYR A 423 -19.12 0.01 -18.72
CA TYR A 423 -19.72 -1.29 -19.03
C TYR A 423 -20.98 -1.12 -19.84
N GLY A 424 -21.06 -1.83 -20.97
CA GLY A 424 -22.27 -1.95 -21.77
C GLY A 424 -23.29 -2.91 -21.16
N PRO A 425 -24.49 -3.01 -21.77
CA PRO A 425 -25.59 -3.85 -21.23
C PRO A 425 -25.28 -5.35 -21.15
N ASP A 426 -24.34 -5.84 -21.93
CA ASP A 426 -23.87 -7.24 -21.96
C ASP A 426 -22.56 -7.46 -21.17
N GLY A 427 -22.09 -6.43 -20.47
CA GLY A 427 -20.82 -6.46 -19.72
C GLY A 427 -19.58 -6.17 -20.56
N GLN A 428 -19.71 -5.81 -21.86
CA GLN A 428 -18.58 -5.34 -22.67
C GLN A 428 -17.95 -4.11 -22.04
N VAL A 429 -16.63 -4.11 -21.94
CA VAL A 429 -15.86 -3.04 -21.29
C VAL A 429 -15.30 -2.06 -22.34
N PHE A 430 -15.44 -0.78 -22.06
CA PHE A 430 -14.88 0.32 -22.84
C PHE A 430 -13.95 1.13 -21.91
N VAL A 431 -12.66 1.16 -22.24
CA VAL A 431 -11.64 1.91 -21.45
C VAL A 431 -11.22 3.12 -22.27
N GLU A 432 -11.66 4.29 -21.83
CA GLU A 432 -11.43 5.56 -22.54
C GLU A 432 -11.09 6.69 -21.55
N ALA A 433 -10.59 7.80 -22.08
CA ALA A 433 -10.17 8.92 -21.24
C ALA A 433 -11.34 9.64 -20.53
N ASN A 434 -12.52 9.61 -21.12
CA ASN A 434 -13.72 10.26 -20.62
C ASN A 434 -14.98 9.53 -21.09
N GLU A 435 -16.12 9.92 -20.52
CA GLU A 435 -17.42 9.30 -20.82
C GLU A 435 -17.88 9.50 -22.27
N ALA A 436 -17.60 10.64 -22.87
CA ALA A 436 -17.97 10.92 -24.26
C ALA A 436 -17.27 9.96 -25.22
N ASP A 437 -15.97 9.76 -25.06
CA ASP A 437 -15.19 8.81 -25.86
C ASP A 437 -15.68 7.36 -25.64
N ALA A 438 -16.07 7.02 -24.41
CA ALA A 438 -16.63 5.69 -24.11
C ALA A 438 -17.99 5.47 -24.79
N ILE A 439 -18.86 6.49 -24.79
CA ILE A 439 -20.16 6.45 -25.51
C ILE A 439 -19.94 6.27 -27.01
N ASP A 440 -18.99 6.98 -27.59
CA ASP A 440 -18.65 6.87 -29.02
C ASP A 440 -18.08 5.49 -29.37
N ALA A 441 -17.20 4.95 -28.52
CA ALA A 441 -16.66 3.61 -28.68
C ALA A 441 -17.76 2.53 -28.61
N ALA A 442 -18.65 2.66 -27.63
CA ALA A 442 -19.79 1.76 -27.45
C ALA A 442 -20.77 1.86 -28.63
N ALA A 443 -21.08 3.08 -29.10
CA ALA A 443 -21.95 3.28 -30.26
C ALA A 443 -21.39 2.63 -31.53
N LYS A 444 -20.09 2.66 -31.74
CA LYS A 444 -19.40 1.95 -32.83
C LYS A 444 -19.52 0.42 -32.68
N HIS A 445 -19.35 -0.08 -31.46
CA HIS A 445 -19.42 -1.50 -31.17
C HIS A 445 -20.84 -2.06 -31.36
N TYR A 446 -21.87 -1.39 -30.80
CA TYR A 446 -23.26 -1.85 -30.85
C TYR A 446 -24.04 -1.39 -32.10
N GLY A 447 -23.48 -0.50 -32.90
CA GLY A 447 -24.20 0.11 -34.03
C GLY A 447 -25.31 1.10 -33.64
N LYS A 448 -25.42 1.43 -32.34
CA LYS A 448 -26.37 2.36 -31.72
C LYS A 448 -25.89 2.85 -30.38
N THR A 449 -26.39 3.98 -29.92
CA THR A 449 -26.15 4.45 -28.55
C THR A 449 -26.81 3.53 -27.54
N VAL A 450 -26.08 3.12 -26.51
CA VAL A 450 -26.54 2.30 -25.38
C VAL A 450 -26.19 2.97 -24.07
N PRO A 451 -26.94 2.71 -22.99
CA PRO A 451 -26.55 3.19 -21.67
C PRO A 451 -25.26 2.49 -21.21
N LEU A 452 -24.36 3.26 -20.60
CA LEU A 452 -23.13 2.76 -20.02
C LEU A 452 -23.13 2.97 -18.51
N THR A 453 -22.54 2.03 -17.79
CA THR A 453 -22.29 2.15 -16.35
C THR A 453 -20.81 2.30 -16.11
N ARG A 454 -20.39 3.39 -15.46
CA ARG A 454 -18.98 3.60 -15.11
C ARG A 454 -18.56 2.71 -13.95
N ASP A 455 -17.33 2.22 -14.00
CA ASP A 455 -16.73 1.46 -12.91
C ASP A 455 -16.81 2.26 -11.58
N GLU A 456 -17.21 1.57 -10.50
CA GLU A 456 -17.39 2.19 -9.18
C GLU A 456 -16.08 2.27 -8.39
N ASP A 457 -15.09 1.46 -8.75
CA ASP A 457 -13.83 1.35 -8.05
C ASP A 457 -12.90 2.53 -8.37
N VAL A 458 -11.96 2.75 -7.48
CA VAL A 458 -10.85 3.69 -7.66
C VAL A 458 -9.53 2.93 -7.78
N LEU A 459 -8.51 3.59 -8.30
CA LEU A 459 -7.17 3.05 -8.41
C LEU A 459 -6.45 3.03 -7.05
N ASP A 460 -5.60 2.04 -6.88
CA ASP A 460 -4.62 1.98 -5.79
C ASP A 460 -3.79 3.28 -5.72
N THR A 461 -3.61 3.82 -4.53
CA THR A 461 -2.79 5.01 -4.27
C THR A 461 -1.40 4.91 -4.92
N TRP A 462 -0.79 3.72 -4.87
CA TRP A 462 0.52 3.49 -5.45
C TRP A 462 0.57 3.57 -6.97
N PHE A 463 -0.57 3.49 -7.65
CA PHE A 463 -0.64 3.69 -9.10
C PHE A 463 -0.33 5.14 -9.48
N SER A 464 -0.97 6.10 -8.84
CA SER A 464 -0.67 7.52 -9.05
C SER A 464 0.69 7.92 -8.50
N SER A 465 1.06 7.39 -7.31
CA SER A 465 2.36 7.69 -6.69
C SER A 465 3.55 7.13 -7.49
N GLY A 466 3.32 6.06 -8.27
CA GLY A 466 4.32 5.52 -9.21
C GLY A 466 4.66 6.45 -10.37
N LEU A 467 3.78 7.42 -10.69
CA LEU A 467 4.00 8.41 -11.75
C LEU A 467 4.73 9.67 -11.26
N TRP A 468 4.94 9.81 -9.96
CA TRP A 468 5.42 11.01 -9.28
C TRP A 468 6.65 11.66 -9.93
N PRO A 469 7.71 10.93 -10.35
CA PRO A 469 8.93 11.54 -10.87
C PRO A 469 8.76 12.34 -12.16
N PHE A 470 7.74 12.05 -12.95
CA PHE A 470 7.53 12.68 -14.26
C PHE A 470 6.18 13.41 -14.36
N SER A 471 5.13 12.92 -13.70
CA SER A 471 3.83 13.60 -13.71
C SER A 471 3.87 14.95 -12.98
N THR A 472 4.65 15.07 -11.90
CA THR A 472 4.88 16.34 -11.19
C THR A 472 5.58 17.39 -12.04
N LEU A 473 6.35 16.96 -13.02
CA LEU A 473 7.08 17.81 -13.96
C LEU A 473 6.26 18.16 -15.21
N GLY A 474 4.99 17.71 -15.26
CA GLY A 474 4.03 18.11 -16.30
C GLY A 474 3.73 17.04 -17.36
N TRP A 475 4.33 15.82 -17.26
CA TRP A 475 3.92 14.74 -18.16
C TRP A 475 2.40 14.52 -18.08
N PRO A 476 1.69 14.32 -19.20
CA PRO A 476 2.17 13.90 -20.51
C PRO A 476 2.65 15.01 -21.45
N ASP A 477 2.63 16.27 -21.03
CA ASP A 477 3.13 17.36 -21.84
C ASP A 477 4.67 17.41 -21.82
N GLN A 478 5.26 17.88 -22.92
CA GLN A 478 6.72 18.01 -23.05
C GLN A 478 7.19 19.35 -22.49
N THR A 479 7.02 19.55 -21.19
CA THR A 479 7.37 20.78 -20.49
C THR A 479 8.89 21.02 -20.43
N ALA A 480 9.30 22.25 -20.20
CA ALA A 480 10.70 22.60 -19.98
C ALA A 480 11.26 21.92 -18.73
N GLU A 481 10.43 21.81 -17.68
CA GLU A 481 10.76 21.15 -16.43
C GLU A 481 11.00 19.66 -16.61
N LEU A 482 10.12 18.96 -17.33
CA LEU A 482 10.28 17.53 -17.60
C LEU A 482 11.59 17.25 -18.34
N LYS A 483 11.92 18.05 -19.36
CA LYS A 483 13.16 17.91 -20.14
C LYS A 483 14.41 18.20 -19.31
N ARG A 484 14.31 19.07 -18.29
CA ARG A 484 15.45 19.53 -17.52
C ARG A 484 15.70 18.72 -16.26
N TYR A 485 14.64 18.38 -15.53
CA TYR A 485 14.72 17.83 -14.19
C TYR A 485 14.44 16.33 -14.09
N TYR A 486 14.05 15.69 -15.21
CA TYR A 486 14.00 14.24 -15.31
C TYR A 486 15.23 13.73 -16.08
N PRO A 487 15.91 12.67 -15.60
CA PRO A 487 15.71 11.96 -14.34
C PRO A 487 16.19 12.75 -13.12
N GLY A 488 15.59 12.45 -11.96
CA GLY A 488 16.07 12.97 -10.69
C GLY A 488 17.46 12.45 -10.33
N ASP A 489 18.22 13.22 -9.52
CA ASP A 489 19.56 12.81 -9.11
C ASP A 489 19.53 11.77 -8.00
N VAL A 490 18.75 12.01 -6.94
CA VAL A 490 18.62 11.07 -5.82
C VAL A 490 17.18 10.99 -5.32
N LEU A 491 16.73 9.78 -5.04
CA LEU A 491 15.54 9.50 -4.26
C LEU A 491 15.97 9.14 -2.84
N VAL A 492 15.40 9.79 -1.82
CA VAL A 492 15.69 9.50 -0.40
C VAL A 492 14.43 8.92 0.24
N THR A 493 14.50 7.70 0.77
CA THR A 493 13.35 7.02 1.34
C THR A 493 13.75 6.00 2.41
N GLY A 494 12.77 5.46 3.15
CA GLY A 494 12.92 4.30 4.00
C GLY A 494 12.93 2.99 3.22
N PHE A 495 13.41 1.93 3.83
CA PHE A 495 13.46 0.60 3.20
C PHE A 495 12.07 -0.04 3.06
N ASP A 496 11.14 0.34 3.89
CA ASP A 496 9.77 -0.19 3.98
C ASP A 496 8.93 0.09 2.72
N ILE A 497 9.29 1.11 1.93
CA ILE A 497 8.60 1.43 0.69
C ILE A 497 9.45 1.21 -0.58
N ILE A 498 10.52 0.41 -0.51
CA ILE A 498 11.31 0.05 -1.71
C ILE A 498 10.41 -0.59 -2.76
N PHE A 499 9.58 -1.55 -2.38
CA PHE A 499 8.70 -2.23 -3.31
C PHE A 499 7.47 -1.38 -3.66
N PHE A 500 6.82 -0.80 -2.66
CA PHE A 500 5.59 -0.02 -2.87
C PHE A 500 5.79 1.21 -3.75
N TRP A 501 6.92 1.90 -3.58
CA TRP A 501 7.14 3.19 -4.23
C TRP A 501 8.31 3.18 -5.19
N VAL A 502 9.52 2.79 -4.74
CA VAL A 502 10.73 2.81 -5.61
C VAL A 502 10.54 1.91 -6.82
N ALA A 503 10.13 0.66 -6.62
CA ALA A 503 9.92 -0.30 -7.70
C ALA A 503 8.81 0.16 -8.67
N ARG A 504 7.70 0.72 -8.13
CA ARG A 504 6.60 1.24 -8.95
C ARG A 504 7.04 2.42 -9.82
N MET A 505 7.79 3.37 -9.24
CA MET A 505 8.36 4.49 -10.01
C MET A 505 9.35 4.01 -11.06
N MET A 506 10.19 3.02 -10.77
CA MET A 506 11.11 2.43 -11.76
C MET A 506 10.34 1.81 -12.92
N MET A 507 9.33 0.98 -12.66
CA MET A 507 8.52 0.35 -13.70
C MET A 507 7.80 1.39 -14.56
N MET A 508 7.08 2.32 -13.94
CA MET A 508 6.30 3.34 -14.66
C MET A 508 7.19 4.34 -15.37
N GLY A 509 8.24 4.84 -14.71
CA GLY A 509 9.16 5.81 -15.30
C GLY A 509 9.83 5.26 -16.55
N MET A 510 10.38 4.06 -16.50
CA MET A 510 11.04 3.46 -17.66
C MET A 510 10.07 3.15 -18.79
N HIS A 511 8.81 2.79 -18.48
CA HIS A 511 7.82 2.53 -19.51
C HIS A 511 7.37 3.80 -20.26
N PHE A 512 7.15 4.90 -19.53
CA PHE A 512 6.59 6.12 -20.10
C PHE A 512 7.63 7.17 -20.54
N MET A 513 8.90 6.99 -20.14
CA MET A 513 9.99 7.92 -20.42
C MET A 513 11.09 7.29 -21.27
N ASP A 514 10.68 6.57 -22.33
CA ASP A 514 11.57 6.01 -23.37
C ASP A 514 12.74 5.18 -22.80
N GLY A 515 12.51 4.46 -21.69
CA GLY A 515 13.51 3.62 -21.03
C GLY A 515 14.50 4.38 -20.15
N GLU A 516 14.34 5.70 -19.98
CA GLU A 516 15.17 6.47 -19.03
C GLU A 516 14.73 6.20 -17.58
N VAL A 517 15.71 6.04 -16.68
CA VAL A 517 15.45 5.80 -15.26
C VAL A 517 14.81 7.03 -14.59
N PRO A 518 13.91 6.85 -13.60
CA PRO A 518 13.29 8.00 -12.92
C PRO A 518 14.26 8.74 -11.99
N PHE A 519 15.29 8.06 -11.49
CA PHE A 519 16.33 8.62 -10.63
C PHE A 519 17.63 7.82 -10.74
N ARG A 520 18.77 8.48 -10.51
CA ARG A 520 20.11 7.90 -10.66
C ARG A 520 20.54 7.13 -9.41
N GLU A 521 20.16 7.63 -8.23
CA GLU A 521 20.50 7.02 -6.95
C GLU A 521 19.25 6.87 -6.06
N VAL A 522 19.21 5.82 -5.25
CA VAL A 522 18.21 5.57 -4.21
C VAL A 522 18.92 5.47 -2.89
N TYR A 523 18.86 6.53 -2.09
CA TYR A 523 19.42 6.55 -0.74
C TYR A 523 18.40 6.01 0.25
N ILE A 524 18.69 4.87 0.86
CA ILE A 524 17.85 4.23 1.86
C ILE A 524 18.35 4.58 3.26
N HIS A 525 17.59 5.41 3.97
CA HIS A 525 17.89 5.78 5.33
C HIS A 525 17.36 4.76 6.35
N ALA A 526 17.91 4.83 7.57
CA ALA A 526 17.46 4.03 8.70
C ALA A 526 16.14 4.56 9.29
N LEU A 527 15.49 3.78 10.15
CA LEU A 527 14.27 4.18 10.86
C LEU A 527 14.62 4.96 12.13
N VAL A 528 13.71 5.87 12.50
CA VAL A 528 13.77 6.55 13.80
C VAL A 528 12.95 5.75 14.82
N ARG A 529 13.60 5.39 15.92
CA ARG A 529 13.02 4.65 17.04
C ARG A 529 13.08 5.46 18.33
N ASP A 530 12.33 5.05 19.33
CA ASP A 530 12.45 5.66 20.66
C ASP A 530 13.82 5.36 21.30
N GLU A 531 14.08 5.92 22.47
CA GLU A 531 15.35 5.76 23.21
C GLU A 531 15.68 4.30 23.52
N LYS A 532 14.66 3.46 23.69
CA LYS A 532 14.78 2.02 23.95
C LYS A 532 14.96 1.20 22.67
N GLY A 533 14.88 1.82 21.49
CA GLY A 533 14.97 1.16 20.20
C GLY A 533 13.65 0.52 19.75
N GLN A 534 12.52 0.91 20.34
CA GLN A 534 11.19 0.42 19.94
C GLN A 534 10.59 1.30 18.84
N LYS A 535 9.74 0.71 18.01
CA LYS A 535 8.94 1.45 17.02
C LYS A 535 8.04 2.44 17.77
N MET A 536 8.08 3.70 17.37
CA MET A 536 7.19 4.73 17.91
C MET A 536 5.76 4.53 17.39
N SER A 537 4.79 4.57 18.27
CA SER A 537 3.36 4.54 17.92
C SER A 537 2.52 5.32 18.94
N LYS A 538 1.42 5.93 18.46
CA LYS A 538 0.49 6.66 19.35
C LYS A 538 -0.12 5.75 20.43
N SER A 539 -0.38 4.49 20.09
CA SER A 539 -0.94 3.50 21.02
C SER A 539 0.01 3.15 22.16
N LYS A 540 1.33 3.23 21.95
CA LYS A 540 2.35 2.99 22.98
C LYS A 540 2.73 4.24 23.78
N GLY A 541 2.27 5.42 23.36
CA GLY A 541 2.57 6.70 24.01
C GLY A 541 4.05 7.12 23.95
N ASN A 542 4.84 6.55 23.02
CA ASN A 542 6.26 6.79 22.87
C ASN A 542 6.60 7.64 21.63
N VAL A 543 5.61 8.33 21.05
CA VAL A 543 5.80 9.21 19.88
C VAL A 543 6.43 10.51 20.32
N LEU A 544 7.47 10.92 19.60
CA LEU A 544 8.06 12.26 19.70
C LEU A 544 7.49 13.13 18.55
N ASP A 545 6.88 14.25 18.89
CA ASP A 545 6.39 15.22 17.91
C ASP A 545 7.55 16.12 17.45
N PRO A 546 7.85 16.19 16.15
CA PRO A 546 8.91 17.05 15.64
C PRO A 546 8.72 18.53 15.98
N LEU A 547 7.48 19.04 16.00
CA LEU A 547 7.21 20.44 16.30
C LEU A 547 7.45 20.77 17.77
N GLU A 548 7.06 19.89 18.68
CA GLU A 548 7.35 20.07 20.11
C GLU A 548 8.87 20.13 20.35
N LEU A 549 9.63 19.28 19.65
CA LEU A 549 11.09 19.29 19.73
C LEU A 549 11.69 20.56 19.14
N ILE A 550 11.14 21.06 18.03
CA ILE A 550 11.56 22.34 17.43
C ILE A 550 11.26 23.50 18.39
N ASP A 551 10.09 23.51 19.01
CA ASP A 551 9.72 24.54 19.97
C ASP A 551 10.61 24.56 21.21
N GLN A 552 11.11 23.40 21.61
CA GLN A 552 11.94 23.25 22.79
C GLN A 552 13.44 23.46 22.52
N TYR A 553 13.93 22.97 21.37
CA TYR A 553 15.38 22.90 21.09
C TYR A 553 15.82 23.70 19.86
N GLY A 554 14.89 24.15 19.01
CA GLY A 554 15.15 24.77 17.72
C GLY A 554 15.22 23.76 16.56
N ALA A 555 14.87 24.20 15.35
CA ALA A 555 14.91 23.38 14.14
C ALA A 555 16.32 22.93 13.78
N ASP A 556 17.32 23.81 13.89
CA ASP A 556 18.72 23.48 13.62
C ASP A 556 19.25 22.37 14.52
N SER A 557 18.86 22.35 15.80
CA SER A 557 19.27 21.31 16.75
C SER A 557 18.68 19.96 16.38
N LEU A 558 17.39 19.92 16.00
CA LEU A 558 16.71 18.71 15.55
C LEU A 558 17.33 18.19 14.25
N ARG A 559 17.48 19.05 13.24
CA ARG A 559 18.08 18.72 11.93
C ARG A 559 19.50 18.20 12.07
N PHE A 560 20.32 18.88 12.87
CA PHE A 560 21.70 18.45 13.10
C PHE A 560 21.75 17.09 13.81
N THR A 561 20.89 16.87 14.80
CA THR A 561 20.78 15.56 15.47
C THR A 561 20.45 14.46 14.49
N LEU A 562 19.42 14.64 13.66
CA LEU A 562 19.00 13.67 12.67
C LEU A 562 20.08 13.38 11.64
N ALA A 563 20.72 14.41 11.09
CA ALA A 563 21.80 14.28 10.12
C ALA A 563 23.04 13.58 10.69
N ALA A 564 23.45 13.96 11.89
CA ALA A 564 24.63 13.39 12.55
C ALA A 564 24.43 11.91 12.97
N MET A 565 23.18 11.52 13.23
CA MET A 565 22.84 10.14 13.61
C MET A 565 22.45 9.27 12.42
N ALA A 566 22.28 9.82 11.24
CA ALA A 566 21.90 9.10 10.03
C ALA A 566 23.03 8.23 9.45
N ALA A 567 23.66 7.42 10.29
CA ALA A 567 24.67 6.46 9.85
C ALA A 567 23.99 5.31 9.05
N GLN A 568 24.62 4.91 7.95
CA GLN A 568 24.12 3.82 7.13
C GLN A 568 23.95 2.52 7.95
N GLY A 569 22.76 1.95 7.92
CA GLY A 569 22.52 0.61 8.41
C GLY A 569 22.20 0.48 9.90
N ARG A 570 22.00 1.57 10.62
CA ARG A 570 21.60 1.54 12.03
C ARG A 570 20.41 2.44 12.27
N ASP A 571 19.39 1.90 12.93
CA ASP A 571 18.24 2.69 13.38
C ASP A 571 18.68 3.81 14.33
N ILE A 572 18.07 4.97 14.18
CA ILE A 572 18.33 6.14 15.00
C ILE A 572 17.54 6.00 16.30
N LYS A 573 18.24 5.81 17.42
CA LYS A 573 17.62 5.87 18.75
C LYS A 573 17.57 7.32 19.21
N MET A 574 16.38 7.91 19.13
CA MET A 574 16.16 9.31 19.44
C MET A 574 16.04 9.52 20.95
N SER A 575 16.78 10.49 21.50
CA SER A 575 16.65 10.91 22.88
C SER A 575 16.80 12.43 23.03
N THR A 576 16.13 12.99 24.03
CA THR A 576 16.20 14.42 24.36
C THR A 576 17.61 14.86 24.78
N THR A 577 18.36 14.00 25.46
CA THR A 577 19.75 14.26 25.86
C THR A 577 20.67 14.51 24.65
N ARG A 578 20.46 13.80 23.54
CA ARG A 578 21.22 14.03 22.31
C ARG A 578 20.86 15.37 21.66
N LEU A 579 19.58 15.71 21.64
CA LEU A 579 19.10 17.01 21.16
C LEU A 579 19.76 18.17 21.94
N GLU A 580 19.81 18.06 23.27
CA GLU A 580 20.48 19.05 24.12
C GLU A 580 21.97 19.18 23.79
N GLY A 581 22.65 18.08 23.54
CA GLY A 581 24.06 18.08 23.12
C GLY A 581 24.28 18.88 21.84
N TYR A 582 23.44 18.66 20.83
CA TYR A 582 23.56 19.37 19.55
C TYR A 582 23.04 20.81 19.62
N ARG A 583 22.06 21.13 20.47
CA ARG A 583 21.69 22.52 20.78
C ARG A 583 22.91 23.28 21.39
N ASN A 584 23.65 22.65 22.27
CA ASN A 584 24.84 23.26 22.86
C ASN A 584 25.92 23.50 21.79
N PHE A 585 26.00 22.64 20.78
CA PHE A 585 26.90 22.84 19.64
C PHE A 585 26.49 24.04 18.78
N THR A 586 25.21 24.22 18.47
CA THR A 586 24.71 25.40 17.73
C THR A 586 24.97 26.68 18.51
N THR A 587 24.78 26.67 19.83
CA THR A 587 25.15 27.79 20.72
C THR A 587 26.63 28.08 20.69
N LYS A 588 27.50 27.06 20.62
CA LYS A 588 28.93 27.23 20.50
C LYS A 588 29.33 27.94 19.21
N ILE A 589 28.72 27.57 18.07
CA ILE A 589 28.91 28.23 16.78
C ILE A 589 28.51 29.71 16.89
N TRP A 590 27.32 29.98 17.44
CA TRP A 590 26.81 31.33 17.66
C TRP A 590 27.81 32.20 18.45
N ASN A 591 28.32 31.68 19.56
CA ASN A 591 29.28 32.38 20.38
C ASN A 591 30.62 32.59 19.68
N ALA A 592 31.06 31.66 18.85
CA ALA A 592 32.27 31.84 18.05
C ALA A 592 32.09 32.99 17.03
N CYS A 593 30.96 33.03 16.30
CA CYS A 593 30.66 34.12 15.37
C CYS A 593 30.50 35.49 16.09
N ARG A 594 29.99 35.48 17.32
CA ARG A 594 29.85 36.69 18.12
C ARG A 594 31.20 37.23 18.63
N PHE A 595 32.19 36.33 18.80
CA PHE A 595 33.55 36.71 19.27
C PHE A 595 34.39 37.33 18.15
N LEU A 596 34.14 36.90 16.88
CA LEU A 596 34.76 37.50 15.69
C LEU A 596 34.17 38.89 15.38
#